data_6b2d2a688a8911a43e8fa5474c3cf5a4
#
_entry.id   6b2d2a688a8911a43e8fa5474c3cf5a4
#
_cell.length_a   1.000
_cell.length_b   1.000
_cell.length_c   1.000
_cell.angle_alpha   90.00
_cell.angle_beta   90.00
_cell.angle_gamma   90.00
#
_symmetry.space_group_name_H-M   'P 1'
#
loop_
_entity.id
_entity.type
_entity.pdbx_description
1 polymer ?
#
loop_
_entity_poly.entity_id
_entity_poly.type
_entity_poly.pdbx_seq_one_letter_code
_entity_poly.pdbx_strand_id
1 'polypeptide(L)'
;MEAFLISTASIAVGELGDKTQLLALILATRLRKPGPIIAGIFVATFVNHLVACSVGEWAGKLISPQLLKWVLGISFLAVAAWALIPDKMDEEVKTRDAYGVFALTAVTFFLAEMGDKTQIVALALAAKYNELLAVVAGTTLGMMIVNIPTVLFADQATKWIPVKVVRMIAAGIYALLGVLTLLGHSGGNPG
;
A
#
# COMPACT_ATOMS: atom_id res chain seq x y z
N MET A 1 6.53 -17.87 -0.15
CA MET A 1 6.70 -17.27 -1.51
C MET A 1 5.41 -16.66 -2.03
N GLU A 2 4.27 -17.35 -1.92
CA GLU A 2 2.96 -16.81 -2.37
C GLU A 2 2.59 -15.52 -1.65
N ALA A 3 2.64 -15.50 -0.31
CA ALA A 3 2.36 -14.31 0.49
C ALA A 3 3.17 -13.08 0.04
N PHE A 4 4.47 -13.25 -0.18
CA PHE A 4 5.36 -12.19 -0.66
C PHE A 4 4.94 -11.66 -2.04
N LEU A 5 4.74 -12.56 -3.02
CA LEU A 5 4.42 -12.17 -4.41
C LEU A 5 3.04 -11.50 -4.51
N ILE A 6 2.04 -12.08 -3.86
CA ILE A 6 0.68 -11.52 -3.84
C ILE A 6 0.68 -10.15 -3.15
N SER A 7 1.38 -10.03 -2.04
CA SER A 7 1.50 -8.74 -1.32
C SER A 7 2.20 -7.68 -2.17
N THR A 8 3.30 -8.04 -2.84
CA THR A 8 4.01 -7.14 -3.74
C THR A 8 3.11 -6.65 -4.88
N ALA A 9 2.46 -7.58 -5.57
CA ALA A 9 1.59 -7.25 -6.71
C ALA A 9 0.38 -6.41 -6.27
N SER A 10 -0.28 -6.80 -5.18
CA SER A 10 -1.48 -6.12 -4.68
C SER A 10 -1.19 -4.66 -4.29
N ILE A 11 -0.09 -4.42 -3.57
CA ILE A 11 0.29 -3.06 -3.18
C ILE A 11 0.80 -2.27 -4.39
N ALA A 12 1.66 -2.84 -5.24
CA ALA A 12 2.15 -2.13 -6.41
C ALA A 12 1.02 -1.64 -7.32
N VAL A 13 0.00 -2.46 -7.55
CA VAL A 13 -1.15 -2.06 -8.37
C VAL A 13 -2.04 -1.05 -7.64
N GLY A 14 -2.25 -1.23 -6.33
CA GLY A 14 -3.06 -0.31 -5.53
C GLY A 14 -2.47 1.09 -5.40
N GLU A 15 -1.14 1.17 -5.39
CA GLU A 15 -0.40 2.43 -5.26
C GLU A 15 -0.35 3.25 -6.55
N LEU A 16 -0.49 2.61 -7.72
CA LEU A 16 -0.49 3.33 -8.98
C LEU A 16 -1.63 4.35 -9.07
N GLY A 17 -1.27 5.63 -9.21
CA GLY A 17 -2.22 6.74 -9.28
C GLY A 17 -2.85 7.14 -7.95
N ASP A 18 -2.29 6.66 -6.83
CA ASP A 18 -2.75 7.01 -5.48
C ASP A 18 -2.14 8.33 -4.97
N LYS A 19 -2.66 8.82 -3.84
CA LYS A 19 -2.21 10.09 -3.22
C LYS A 19 -0.74 10.09 -2.83
N THR A 20 -0.22 8.94 -2.39
CA THR A 20 1.18 8.76 -1.98
C THR A 20 2.12 8.84 -3.18
N GLN A 21 1.75 8.31 -4.34
CA GLN A 21 2.48 8.52 -5.59
C GLN A 21 2.53 10.01 -5.99
N LEU A 22 1.41 10.73 -5.84
CA LEU A 22 1.36 12.17 -6.10
C LEU A 22 2.23 12.94 -5.10
N LEU A 23 2.23 12.55 -3.82
CA LEU A 23 3.10 13.12 -2.80
C LEU A 23 4.58 12.90 -3.13
N ALA A 24 4.96 11.68 -3.54
CA ALA A 24 6.31 11.37 -3.99
C ALA A 24 6.75 12.28 -5.14
N LEU A 25 5.88 12.49 -6.11
CA LEU A 25 6.11 13.38 -7.25
C LEU A 25 6.33 14.84 -6.81
N ILE A 26 5.50 15.35 -5.91
CA ILE A 26 5.61 16.72 -5.39
C ILE A 26 6.91 16.90 -4.62
N LEU A 27 7.26 15.96 -3.74
CA LEU A 27 8.51 16.00 -2.99
C LEU A 27 9.73 15.95 -3.93
N ALA A 28 9.70 15.07 -4.93
CA ALA A 28 10.79 14.93 -5.89
C ALA A 28 11.01 16.20 -6.73
N THR A 29 9.94 16.80 -7.25
CA THR A 29 10.01 18.03 -8.06
C THR A 29 10.45 19.24 -7.25
N ARG A 30 9.99 19.36 -6.00
CA ARG A 30 10.30 20.50 -5.12
C ARG A 30 11.69 20.40 -4.48
N LEU A 31 12.04 19.24 -3.95
CA LEU A 31 13.25 19.07 -3.14
C LEU A 31 14.47 18.64 -3.96
N ARG A 32 14.27 17.99 -5.10
CA ARG A 32 15.30 17.56 -6.06
C ARG A 32 16.44 16.75 -5.41
N LYS A 33 16.14 15.95 -4.40
CA LYS A 33 17.08 15.07 -3.68
C LYS A 33 16.53 13.65 -3.63
N PRO A 34 16.63 12.87 -4.71
CA PRO A 34 15.96 11.57 -4.82
C PRO A 34 16.39 10.57 -3.74
N GLY A 35 17.67 10.48 -3.41
CA GLY A 35 18.17 9.52 -2.40
C GLY A 35 17.49 9.67 -1.03
N PRO A 36 17.56 10.84 -0.36
CA PRO A 36 16.87 11.10 0.90
C PRO A 36 15.34 10.91 0.82
N ILE A 37 14.72 11.25 -0.32
CA ILE A 37 13.28 11.06 -0.52
C ILE A 37 12.95 9.56 -0.55
N ILE A 38 13.65 8.77 -1.36
CA ILE A 38 13.45 7.32 -1.46
C ILE A 38 13.67 6.64 -0.11
N ALA A 39 14.72 7.04 0.63
CA ALA A 39 14.97 6.51 1.96
C ALA A 39 13.86 6.88 2.96
N GLY A 40 13.32 8.10 2.89
CA GLY A 40 12.20 8.54 3.72
C GLY A 40 10.91 7.76 3.42
N ILE A 41 10.60 7.56 2.14
CA ILE A 41 9.46 6.74 1.71
C ILE A 41 9.63 5.30 2.23
N PHE A 42 10.81 4.70 2.03
CA PHE A 42 11.08 3.34 2.49
C PHE A 42 10.84 3.18 4.00
N VAL A 43 11.40 4.06 4.82
CA VAL A 43 11.26 3.97 6.28
C VAL A 43 9.80 4.18 6.71
N ALA A 44 9.12 5.18 6.14
CA ALA A 44 7.71 5.44 6.45
C ALA A 44 6.83 4.23 6.14
N THR A 45 6.95 3.71 4.92
CA THR A 45 6.19 2.55 4.45
C THR A 45 6.50 1.30 5.26
N PHE A 46 7.79 1.02 5.49
CA PHE A 46 8.18 -0.15 6.27
C PHE A 46 7.57 -0.13 7.68
N VAL A 47 7.66 0.99 8.38
CA VAL A 47 7.11 1.13 9.74
C VAL A 47 5.58 1.02 9.71
N ASN A 48 4.92 1.69 8.77
CA ASN A 48 3.46 1.67 8.63
C ASN A 48 2.95 0.24 8.35
N HIS A 49 3.57 -0.44 7.37
CA HIS A 49 3.19 -1.80 7.01
C HIS A 49 3.54 -2.81 8.11
N LEU A 50 4.67 -2.63 8.81
CA LEU A 50 5.02 -3.49 9.93
C LEU A 50 3.96 -3.41 11.04
N VAL A 51 3.51 -2.21 11.40
CA VAL A 51 2.45 -2.01 12.40
C VAL A 51 1.14 -2.63 11.92
N ALA A 52 0.70 -2.30 10.71
CA ALA A 52 -0.55 -2.80 10.14
C ALA A 52 -0.56 -4.33 10.02
N CYS A 53 0.52 -4.91 9.48
CA CYS A 53 0.65 -6.36 9.33
C CYS A 53 0.73 -7.08 10.68
N SER A 54 1.39 -6.50 11.69
CA SER A 54 1.42 -7.08 13.04
C SER A 54 0.02 -7.14 13.65
N VAL A 55 -0.78 -6.07 13.49
CA VAL A 55 -2.18 -6.06 13.92
C VAL A 55 -2.99 -7.08 13.13
N GLY A 56 -2.78 -7.18 11.82
CA GLY A 56 -3.47 -8.12 10.95
C GLY A 56 -3.18 -9.58 11.32
N GLU A 57 -1.91 -9.92 11.51
CA GLU A 57 -1.51 -11.27 11.92
C GLU A 57 -2.07 -11.65 13.30
N TRP A 58 -2.00 -10.72 14.26
CA TRP A 58 -2.57 -10.92 15.58
C TRP A 58 -4.09 -11.14 15.52
N ALA A 59 -4.81 -10.29 14.78
CA ALA A 59 -6.25 -10.42 14.59
C ALA A 59 -6.61 -11.76 13.90
N GLY A 60 -5.82 -12.17 12.90
CA GLY A 60 -6.01 -13.44 12.20
C GLY A 60 -5.91 -14.67 13.10
N LYS A 61 -5.09 -14.59 14.16
CA LYS A 61 -4.96 -15.67 15.16
C LYS A 61 -6.10 -15.75 16.17
N LEU A 62 -6.80 -14.63 16.40
CA LEU A 62 -7.89 -14.54 17.37
C LEU A 62 -9.26 -14.84 16.78
N ILE A 63 -9.42 -14.65 15.49
CA ILE A 63 -10.71 -14.75 14.80
C ILE A 63 -10.85 -16.17 14.22
N SER A 64 -12.06 -16.75 14.34
CA SER A 64 -12.33 -18.05 13.73
C SER A 64 -12.11 -18.02 12.22
N PRO A 65 -11.64 -19.10 11.58
CA PRO A 65 -11.37 -19.13 10.14
C PRO A 65 -12.58 -18.71 9.28
N GLN A 66 -13.78 -19.09 9.71
CA GLN A 66 -15.01 -18.71 9.01
C GLN A 66 -15.29 -17.21 9.07
N LEU A 67 -15.15 -16.62 10.26
CA LEU A 67 -15.34 -15.17 10.44
C LEU A 67 -14.24 -14.38 9.73
N LEU A 68 -12.99 -14.85 9.81
CA LEU A 68 -11.85 -14.25 9.12
C LEU A 68 -12.09 -14.21 7.60
N LYS A 69 -12.54 -15.30 7.01
CA LYS A 69 -12.90 -15.38 5.58
C LYS A 69 -13.89 -14.29 5.18
N TRP A 70 -14.97 -14.09 5.95
CA TRP A 70 -15.95 -13.06 5.67
C TRP A 70 -15.38 -11.65 5.85
N VAL A 71 -14.67 -11.40 6.94
CA VAL A 71 -14.05 -10.09 7.21
C VAL A 71 -13.08 -9.72 6.09
N LEU A 72 -12.17 -10.63 5.70
CA LEU A 72 -11.20 -10.38 4.64
C LEU A 72 -11.88 -10.19 3.26
N GLY A 73 -12.79 -11.04 2.90
CA GLY A 73 -13.49 -10.96 1.61
C GLY A 73 -14.26 -9.64 1.47
N ILE A 74 -14.99 -9.24 2.52
CA ILE A 74 -15.71 -7.96 2.55
C ILE A 74 -14.72 -6.78 2.52
N SER A 75 -13.61 -6.85 3.28
CA SER A 75 -12.59 -5.80 3.28
C SER A 75 -11.99 -5.59 1.89
N PHE A 76 -11.62 -6.65 1.17
CA PHE A 76 -11.12 -6.54 -0.18
C PHE A 76 -12.15 -5.96 -1.16
N LEU A 77 -13.43 -6.33 -1.04
CA LEU A 77 -14.49 -5.75 -1.86
C LEU A 77 -14.73 -4.27 -1.53
N ALA A 78 -14.66 -3.89 -0.26
CA ALA A 78 -14.75 -2.49 0.16
C ALA A 78 -13.58 -1.67 -0.39
N VAL A 79 -12.36 -2.19 -0.33
CA VAL A 79 -11.17 -1.55 -0.92
C VAL A 79 -11.28 -1.46 -2.44
N ALA A 80 -11.85 -2.48 -3.11
CA ALA A 80 -12.11 -2.43 -4.55
C ALA A 80 -13.03 -1.26 -4.92
N ALA A 81 -14.12 -1.08 -4.18
CA ALA A 81 -15.02 0.05 -4.36
C ALA A 81 -14.33 1.39 -4.06
N TRP A 82 -13.53 1.45 -2.99
CA TRP A 82 -12.76 2.65 -2.62
C TRP A 82 -11.69 3.02 -3.66
N ALA A 83 -11.02 2.04 -4.27
CA ALA A 83 -10.01 2.27 -5.30
C ALA A 83 -10.57 2.99 -6.54
N LEU A 84 -11.89 2.93 -6.79
CA LEU A 84 -12.53 3.68 -7.87
C LEU A 84 -12.72 5.17 -7.55
N ILE A 85 -12.68 5.56 -6.26
CA ILE A 85 -12.87 6.95 -5.83
C ILE A 85 -11.55 7.70 -6.02
N PRO A 86 -11.55 8.86 -6.70
CA PRO A 86 -10.38 9.71 -6.82
C PRO A 86 -9.92 10.23 -5.46
N ASP A 87 -8.64 10.01 -5.14
CA ASP A 87 -8.04 10.62 -3.96
C ASP A 87 -7.85 12.13 -4.19
N LYS A 88 -8.17 12.92 -3.16
CA LYS A 88 -7.91 14.35 -3.15
C LYS A 88 -6.66 14.61 -2.32
N MET A 89 -5.78 15.44 -2.83
CA MET A 89 -4.65 15.96 -2.08
C MET A 89 -5.13 17.22 -1.36
N ASP A 90 -5.40 17.12 -0.08
CA ASP A 90 -5.84 18.24 0.74
C ASP A 90 -4.70 18.95 1.48
N GLU A 91 -3.44 18.52 1.33
CA GLU A 91 -2.31 19.08 2.06
C GLU A 91 -1.32 19.83 1.17
N GLU A 92 -1.23 21.15 1.37
CA GLU A 92 -0.04 21.91 1.01
C GLU A 92 1.14 21.40 1.83
N VAL A 93 2.06 20.69 1.19
CA VAL A 93 3.33 20.31 1.80
C VAL A 93 4.13 21.58 2.08
N LYS A 94 4.00 22.10 3.30
CA LYS A 94 4.81 23.25 3.75
C LYS A 94 6.22 22.74 4.03
N THR A 95 7.13 23.04 3.11
CA THR A 95 8.55 22.79 3.28
C THR A 95 9.09 23.65 4.40
N ARG A 96 9.43 23.06 5.53
CA ARG A 96 10.25 23.71 6.58
C ARG A 96 11.68 23.21 6.42
N ASP A 97 12.61 24.11 6.11
CA ASP A 97 14.04 23.82 5.93
C ASP A 97 14.72 23.16 7.15
N ALA A 98 14.07 23.19 8.31
CA ALA A 98 14.63 22.76 9.60
C ALA A 98 14.83 21.25 9.78
N TYR A 99 14.17 20.37 9.00
CA TYR A 99 14.14 18.92 9.29
C TYR A 99 14.89 18.04 8.29
N GLY A 100 15.55 18.57 7.30
CA GLY A 100 16.16 17.76 6.25
C GLY A 100 15.12 16.99 5.41
N VAL A 101 15.46 16.74 4.17
CA VAL A 101 14.56 16.11 3.18
C VAL A 101 14.10 14.72 3.59
N PHE A 102 14.99 13.93 4.21
CA PHE A 102 14.66 12.58 4.70
C PHE A 102 13.56 12.61 5.76
N ALA A 103 13.72 13.42 6.81
CA ALA A 103 12.77 13.46 7.92
C ALA A 103 11.41 14.02 7.48
N LEU A 104 11.42 15.08 6.65
CA LEU A 104 10.21 15.62 6.06
C LEU A 104 9.46 14.55 5.25
N THR A 105 10.17 13.84 4.37
CA THR A 105 9.57 12.78 3.56
C THR A 105 9.02 11.66 4.43
N ALA A 106 9.81 11.17 5.40
CA ALA A 106 9.39 10.08 6.26
C ALA A 106 8.11 10.43 7.05
N VAL A 107 8.05 11.63 7.62
CA VAL A 107 6.88 12.07 8.40
C VAL A 107 5.66 12.27 7.49
N THR A 108 5.81 12.98 6.37
CA THR A 108 4.68 13.25 5.47
C THR A 108 4.13 11.97 4.84
N PHE A 109 5.00 11.04 4.42
CA PHE A 109 4.57 9.74 3.90
C PHE A 109 3.90 8.88 4.97
N PHE A 110 4.49 8.81 6.17
CA PHE A 110 3.90 8.05 7.27
C PHE A 110 2.47 8.54 7.58
N LEU A 111 2.27 9.85 7.66
CA LEU A 111 0.95 10.43 7.92
C LEU A 111 -0.02 10.23 6.75
N ALA A 112 0.48 10.34 5.50
CA ALA A 112 -0.35 10.14 4.32
C ALA A 112 -0.83 8.69 4.16
N GLU A 113 -0.02 7.71 4.57
CA GLU A 113 -0.37 6.28 4.52
C GLU A 113 -1.26 5.84 5.69
N MET A 114 -1.30 6.58 6.81
CA MET A 114 -2.15 6.20 7.94
C MET A 114 -3.63 6.16 7.53
N GLY A 115 -4.24 4.98 7.69
CA GLY A 115 -5.65 4.75 7.33
C GLY A 115 -5.92 4.67 5.83
N ASP A 116 -4.88 4.51 5.00
CA ASP A 116 -5.03 4.38 3.56
C ASP A 116 -5.44 2.97 3.10
N LYS A 117 -5.89 2.88 1.85
CA LYS A 117 -6.31 1.62 1.19
C LYS A 117 -5.25 0.55 1.26
N THR A 118 -4.00 0.91 0.96
CA THR A 118 -2.86 0.00 0.95
C THR A 118 -2.54 -0.54 2.35
N GLN A 119 -2.71 0.26 3.39
CA GLN A 119 -2.56 -0.18 4.78
C GLN A 119 -3.62 -1.24 5.16
N ILE A 120 -4.87 -1.03 4.74
CA ILE A 120 -5.96 -2.01 4.98
C ILE A 120 -5.68 -3.31 4.22
N VAL A 121 -5.20 -3.23 2.97
CA VAL A 121 -4.80 -4.39 2.18
C VAL A 121 -3.64 -5.14 2.84
N ALA A 122 -2.61 -4.44 3.33
CA ALA A 122 -1.47 -5.04 4.03
C ALA A 122 -1.92 -5.79 5.30
N LEU A 123 -2.79 -5.17 6.11
CA LEU A 123 -3.39 -5.79 7.29
C LEU A 123 -4.17 -7.07 6.91
N ALA A 124 -5.02 -6.98 5.88
CA ALA A 124 -5.82 -8.11 5.42
C ALA A 124 -4.97 -9.27 4.89
N LEU A 125 -3.90 -8.97 4.15
CA LEU A 125 -2.96 -9.98 3.65
C LEU A 125 -2.19 -10.65 4.80
N ALA A 126 -1.76 -9.88 5.81
CA ALA A 126 -1.09 -10.44 6.99
C ALA A 126 -2.01 -11.36 7.80
N ALA A 127 -3.27 -10.97 7.98
CA ALA A 127 -4.28 -11.82 8.62
C ALA A 127 -4.56 -13.10 7.83
N LYS A 128 -4.55 -13.02 6.49
CA LYS A 128 -4.81 -14.16 5.60
C LYS A 128 -3.67 -15.17 5.59
N TYR A 129 -2.44 -14.68 5.41
CA TYR A 129 -1.28 -15.56 5.19
C TYR A 129 -0.57 -15.96 6.47
N ASN A 130 -0.72 -15.19 7.54
CA ASN A 130 -0.05 -15.42 8.83
C ASN A 130 1.49 -15.55 8.69
N GLU A 131 2.06 -14.83 7.72
CA GLU A 131 3.48 -14.79 7.38
C GLU A 131 3.98 -13.33 7.44
N LEU A 132 4.10 -12.76 8.65
CA LEU A 132 4.40 -11.35 8.89
C LEU A 132 5.54 -10.81 8.02
N LEU A 133 6.70 -11.44 8.09
CA LEU A 133 7.90 -10.96 7.39
C LEU A 133 7.74 -10.99 5.87
N ALA A 134 7.12 -12.04 5.33
CA ALA A 134 6.89 -12.16 3.88
C ALA A 134 5.91 -11.08 3.39
N VAL A 135 4.84 -10.82 4.17
CA VAL A 135 3.86 -9.80 3.81
C VAL A 135 4.46 -8.40 3.94
N VAL A 136 5.16 -8.08 5.05
CA VAL A 136 5.80 -6.76 5.24
C VAL A 136 6.83 -6.49 4.15
N ALA A 137 7.69 -7.46 3.85
CA ALA A 137 8.68 -7.33 2.78
C ALA A 137 8.01 -7.14 1.41
N GLY A 138 6.97 -7.93 1.12
CA GLY A 138 6.24 -7.85 -0.14
C GLY A 138 5.50 -6.52 -0.30
N THR A 139 4.78 -6.07 0.72
CA THR A 139 4.04 -4.80 0.70
C THR A 139 4.98 -3.61 0.57
N THR A 140 6.09 -3.62 1.31
CA THR A 140 7.12 -2.57 1.23
C THR A 140 7.75 -2.54 -0.16
N LEU A 141 8.09 -3.70 -0.73
CA LEU A 141 8.64 -3.79 -2.09
C LEU A 141 7.62 -3.27 -3.12
N GLY A 142 6.34 -3.65 -3.00
CA GLY A 142 5.28 -3.17 -3.88
C GLY A 142 5.19 -1.65 -3.92
N MET A 143 5.24 -1.02 -2.74
CA MET A 143 5.26 0.43 -2.58
C MET A 143 6.51 1.05 -3.25
N MET A 144 7.68 0.46 -3.05
CA MET A 144 8.94 0.96 -3.62
C MET A 144 9.00 0.82 -5.14
N ILE A 145 8.42 -0.25 -5.72
CA ILE A 145 8.36 -0.45 -7.18
C ILE A 145 7.65 0.72 -7.87
N VAL A 146 6.64 1.30 -7.24
CA VAL A 146 5.89 2.44 -7.80
C VAL A 146 6.57 3.78 -7.49
N ASN A 147 7.00 3.96 -6.25
CA ASN A 147 7.47 5.26 -5.80
C ASN A 147 8.93 5.57 -6.22
N ILE A 148 9.81 4.58 -6.34
CA ILE A 148 11.19 4.82 -6.83
C ILE A 148 11.19 5.41 -8.24
N PRO A 149 10.55 4.80 -9.26
CA PRO A 149 10.47 5.41 -10.58
C PRO A 149 9.81 6.78 -10.58
N THR A 150 8.76 6.97 -9.77
CA THR A 150 8.08 8.26 -9.65
C THR A 150 9.03 9.36 -9.16
N VAL A 151 9.88 9.06 -8.18
CA VAL A 151 10.87 10.01 -7.65
C VAL A 151 12.01 10.27 -8.64
N LEU A 152 12.52 9.22 -9.30
CA LEU A 152 13.64 9.33 -10.22
C LEU A 152 13.26 10.03 -11.54
N PHE A 153 12.04 9.83 -12.03
CA PHE A 153 11.55 10.36 -13.30
C PHE A 153 10.44 11.40 -13.11
N ALA A 154 10.49 12.15 -12.01
CA ALA A 154 9.43 13.09 -11.61
C ALA A 154 9.05 14.08 -12.72
N ASP A 155 10.02 14.60 -13.45
CA ASP A 155 9.78 15.57 -14.54
C ASP A 155 9.05 14.96 -15.76
N GLN A 156 9.06 13.62 -15.89
CA GLN A 156 8.45 12.87 -17.00
C GLN A 156 7.15 12.16 -16.59
N ALA A 157 7.04 11.75 -15.33
CA ALA A 157 5.93 10.94 -14.80
C ALA A 157 4.55 11.61 -14.94
N THR A 158 4.49 12.93 -14.92
CA THR A 158 3.24 13.69 -15.03
C THR A 158 2.51 13.53 -16.36
N LYS A 159 3.16 12.99 -17.40
CA LYS A 159 2.64 13.01 -18.78
C LYS A 159 2.02 11.69 -19.27
N TRP A 160 2.24 10.55 -18.59
CA TRP A 160 2.03 9.23 -19.21
C TRP A 160 1.07 8.27 -18.51
N ILE A 161 0.60 8.55 -17.30
CA ILE A 161 -0.20 7.59 -16.55
C ILE A 161 -1.69 7.92 -16.65
N PRO A 162 -2.50 7.10 -17.36
CA PRO A 162 -3.95 7.23 -17.34
C PRO A 162 -4.51 6.73 -16.00
N VAL A 163 -4.45 7.57 -14.98
CA VAL A 163 -4.82 7.28 -13.59
C VAL A 163 -6.18 6.55 -13.47
N LYS A 164 -7.15 6.90 -14.34
CA LYS A 164 -8.46 6.24 -14.36
C LYS A 164 -8.36 4.76 -14.70
N VAL A 165 -7.55 4.39 -15.70
CA VAL A 165 -7.36 2.99 -16.13
C VAL A 165 -6.68 2.19 -15.03
N VAL A 166 -5.66 2.78 -14.41
CA VAL A 166 -4.93 2.13 -13.31
C VAL A 166 -5.84 1.84 -12.12
N ARG A 167 -6.69 2.78 -11.71
CA ARG A 167 -7.68 2.57 -10.64
C ARG A 167 -8.66 1.45 -10.97
N MET A 168 -9.11 1.36 -12.21
CA MET A 168 -9.99 0.27 -12.65
C MET A 168 -9.30 -1.10 -12.55
N ILE A 169 -8.02 -1.19 -12.91
CA ILE A 169 -7.22 -2.42 -12.78
C ILE A 169 -7.06 -2.78 -11.29
N ALA A 170 -6.68 -1.81 -10.44
CA ALA A 170 -6.56 -2.01 -9.00
C ALA A 170 -7.87 -2.52 -8.38
N ALA A 171 -8.98 -1.85 -8.69
CA ALA A 171 -10.31 -2.27 -8.24
C ALA A 171 -10.66 -3.70 -8.70
N GLY A 172 -10.35 -4.04 -9.95
CA GLY A 172 -10.54 -5.40 -10.49
C GLY A 172 -9.73 -6.46 -9.72
N ILE A 173 -8.48 -6.17 -9.41
CA ILE A 173 -7.61 -7.08 -8.62
C ILE A 173 -8.15 -7.25 -7.20
N TYR A 174 -8.50 -6.17 -6.51
CA TYR A 174 -9.05 -6.27 -5.16
C TYR A 174 -10.42 -6.96 -5.15
N ALA A 175 -11.28 -6.73 -6.14
CA ALA A 175 -12.54 -7.45 -6.29
C ALA A 175 -12.30 -8.96 -6.51
N LEU A 176 -11.35 -9.32 -7.34
CA LEU A 176 -10.95 -10.72 -7.56
C LEU A 176 -10.43 -11.36 -6.26
N LEU A 177 -9.55 -10.69 -5.52
CA LEU A 177 -9.06 -11.17 -4.24
C LEU A 177 -10.20 -11.35 -3.24
N GLY A 178 -11.15 -10.43 -3.18
CA GLY A 178 -12.33 -10.52 -2.33
C GLY A 178 -13.21 -11.72 -2.68
N VAL A 179 -13.54 -11.87 -3.96
CA VAL A 179 -14.34 -12.99 -4.44
C VAL A 179 -13.64 -14.34 -4.21
N LEU A 180 -12.37 -14.46 -4.56
CA LEU A 180 -11.60 -15.67 -4.31
C LEU A 180 -11.49 -16.01 -2.81
N THR A 181 -11.39 -15.01 -1.95
CA THR A 181 -11.39 -15.20 -0.49
C THR A 181 -12.76 -15.70 -0.01
N LEU A 182 -13.86 -15.17 -0.53
CA LEU A 182 -15.20 -15.59 -0.16
C LEU A 182 -15.60 -16.95 -0.74
N LEU A 183 -15.17 -17.28 -1.96
CA LEU A 183 -15.43 -18.56 -2.60
C LEU A 183 -14.44 -19.64 -2.17
N GLY A 184 -13.21 -19.27 -1.89
CA GLY A 184 -12.16 -20.19 -1.52
C GLY A 184 -12.55 -20.98 -0.27
N HIS A 185 -12.50 -22.29 -0.39
CA HIS A 185 -12.40 -23.13 0.77
C HIS A 185 -11.15 -22.68 1.50
N SER A 186 -11.28 -22.39 2.79
CA SER A 186 -10.13 -22.29 3.68
C SER A 186 -9.32 -23.56 3.42
N GLY A 187 -8.25 -23.44 2.62
CA GLY A 187 -7.23 -24.47 2.54
C GLY A 187 -6.64 -24.58 3.93
N GLY A 188 -7.36 -25.24 4.80
CA GLY A 188 -6.88 -25.70 6.06
C GLY A 188 -5.74 -26.65 5.74
N ASN A 189 -4.54 -26.22 6.06
CA ASN A 189 -3.45 -27.16 6.21
C ASN A 189 -3.89 -28.10 7.34
N PRO A 190 -4.12 -29.40 7.09
CA PRO A 190 -4.41 -30.32 8.18
C PRO A 190 -3.10 -30.59 8.89
N GLY A 191 -3.02 -30.17 10.15
CA GLY A 191 -2.13 -30.71 11.17
C GLY A 191 -0.71 -30.21 11.17
#